data_ccdae03737ee87cfbe24cdbdf6638fb0
#
_entry.id   ccdae03737ee87cfbe24cdbdf6638fb0
#
_cell.length_a   1.000
_cell.length_b   1.000
_cell.length_c   1.000
_cell.angle_alpha   90.00
_cell.angle_beta   90.00
_cell.angle_gamma   90.00
#
_symmetry.space_group_name_H-M   'P 1'
#
loop_
_entity.id
_entity.type
_entity.pdbx_description
1 polymer ?
#
loop_
_entity_poly.entity_id
_entity_poly.type
_entity_poly.pdbx_seq_one_letter_code
_entity_poly.pdbx_strand_id
1 'polypeptide(L)'
;MLKLGVHKTFKGKRLYTEVWKDVVGFEGYYQVSNLGRVRGLDRIIEYEDGRIYYMKGGMMKTTINNKGYESLRLSKNHTRYNKTVHRLVIEAFIPNFDNKPCIDHINGIRTDNRIQNLRWVTYKENMNNEVIYYSQHYFILSVYTIVLSG
;
A
#
# COMPACT_ATOMS: atom_id res chain seq x y z
N MET A 1 11.17 7.75 17.30
CA MET A 1 9.93 6.96 17.11
C MET A 1 8.78 7.93 16.86
N LEU A 2 8.44 8.17 15.60
CA LEU A 2 7.31 9.05 15.24
C LEU A 2 6.01 8.34 15.61
N LYS A 3 5.37 8.79 16.69
CA LYS A 3 3.98 8.42 16.98
C LYS A 3 3.11 8.90 15.82
N LEU A 4 2.71 8.00 14.94
CA LEU A 4 1.64 8.26 13.96
C LEU A 4 0.39 8.60 14.76
N GLY A 5 0.11 9.91 14.87
CA GLY A 5 -0.85 10.46 15.80
C GLY A 5 -2.27 10.00 15.51
N VAL A 6 -2.85 9.27 16.44
CA VAL A 6 -4.30 9.13 16.55
C VAL A 6 -4.81 10.45 17.12
N HIS A 7 -5.30 11.34 16.27
CA HIS A 7 -5.96 12.57 16.71
C HIS A 7 -7.46 12.46 16.54
N LYS A 8 -8.16 12.33 17.66
CA LYS A 8 -9.59 12.43 17.88
C LYS A 8 -10.43 11.20 17.49
N THR A 9 -11.20 10.72 18.45
CA THR A 9 -12.34 9.84 18.21
C THR A 9 -13.57 10.73 17.95
N PHE A 10 -14.24 10.54 16.81
CA PHE A 10 -15.53 11.10 16.56
C PHE A 10 -16.54 9.96 16.47
N LYS A 11 -17.58 9.98 17.29
CA LYS A 11 -18.62 8.92 17.39
C LYS A 11 -18.01 7.51 17.51
N GLY A 12 -16.97 7.32 18.34
CA GLY A 12 -16.33 6.02 18.57
C GLY A 12 -15.43 5.50 17.44
N LYS A 13 -15.28 6.23 16.33
CA LYS A 13 -14.36 5.89 15.23
C LYS A 13 -13.02 6.58 15.42
N ARG A 14 -11.94 5.82 15.33
CA ARG A 14 -10.58 6.38 15.28
C ARG A 14 -10.42 7.14 13.95
N LEU A 15 -10.18 8.43 14.03
CA LEU A 15 -9.80 9.25 12.88
C LEU A 15 -8.28 9.19 12.74
N TYR A 16 -7.80 8.72 11.61
CA TYR A 16 -6.38 8.76 11.27
C TYR A 16 -6.10 10.01 10.44
N THR A 17 -5.14 10.82 10.89
CA THR A 17 -4.64 11.92 10.07
C THR A 17 -3.90 11.33 8.87
N GLU A 18 -4.27 11.75 7.67
CA GLU A 18 -3.55 11.35 6.47
C GLU A 18 -2.24 12.11 6.35
N VAL A 19 -1.16 11.35 6.20
CA VAL A 19 0.20 11.87 6.04
C VAL A 19 0.72 11.40 4.68
N TRP A 20 1.35 12.32 3.94
CA TRP A 20 1.94 12.06 2.65
C TRP A 20 3.46 12.07 2.74
N LYS A 21 4.11 11.12 2.07
CA LYS A 21 5.56 11.05 1.88
C LYS A 21 5.89 10.82 0.42
N ASP A 22 7.07 11.24 0.01
CA ASP A 22 7.56 10.96 -1.32
C ASP A 22 7.70 9.44 -1.53
N VAL A 23 7.36 8.98 -2.72
CA VAL A 23 7.61 7.61 -3.13
C VAL A 23 9.12 7.42 -3.30
N VAL A 24 9.68 6.44 -2.61
CA VAL A 24 11.12 6.12 -2.65
C VAL A 24 11.58 5.87 -4.10
N GLY A 25 12.60 6.61 -4.54
CA GLY A 25 13.12 6.61 -5.90
C GLY A 25 12.33 7.47 -6.91
N PHE A 26 11.24 8.10 -6.46
CA PHE A 26 10.40 8.99 -7.28
C PHE A 26 10.14 10.33 -6.58
N GLU A 27 11.08 10.79 -5.78
CA GLU A 27 11.03 12.06 -5.07
C GLU A 27 10.77 13.21 -6.06
N GLY A 28 9.87 14.12 -5.71
CA GLY A 28 9.44 15.21 -6.58
C GLY A 28 8.48 14.82 -7.72
N TYR A 29 8.21 13.54 -7.93
CA TYR A 29 7.28 13.03 -8.94
C TYR A 29 5.97 12.55 -8.35
N TYR A 30 6.05 11.75 -7.28
CA TYR A 30 4.89 11.08 -6.68
C TYR A 30 4.99 11.02 -5.16
N GLN A 31 3.83 11.07 -4.52
CA GLN A 31 3.68 10.84 -3.09
C GLN A 31 2.71 9.71 -2.81
N VAL A 32 2.93 9.04 -1.69
CA VAL A 32 2.04 8.00 -1.14
C VAL A 32 1.61 8.37 0.26
N SER A 33 0.36 8.07 0.60
CA SER A 33 -0.17 8.33 1.94
C SER A 33 -0.10 7.09 2.83
N ASN A 34 -0.11 7.32 4.14
CA ASN A 34 -0.26 6.27 5.16
C ASN A 34 -1.60 5.52 5.09
N LEU A 35 -2.55 6.00 4.28
CA LEU A 35 -3.85 5.38 4.04
C LEU A 35 -3.91 4.60 2.72
N GLY A 36 -2.80 4.48 1.97
CA GLY A 36 -2.75 3.71 0.72
C GLY A 36 -3.16 4.48 -0.52
N ARG A 37 -3.25 5.81 -0.48
CA ARG A 37 -3.50 6.63 -1.66
C ARG A 37 -2.20 7.09 -2.30
N VAL A 38 -2.19 7.27 -3.62
CA VAL A 38 -1.03 7.75 -4.38
C VAL A 38 -1.42 8.98 -5.18
N ARG A 39 -0.53 9.98 -5.24
CA ARG A 39 -0.71 11.18 -6.05
C ARG A 39 0.54 11.55 -6.82
N GLY A 40 0.36 12.10 -8.01
CA GLY A 40 1.41 12.81 -8.74
C GLY A 40 1.57 14.21 -8.20
N LEU A 41 2.78 14.74 -8.30
CA LEU A 41 3.09 16.12 -7.97
C LEU A 41 3.10 17.00 -9.23
N ASP A 42 2.79 18.27 -9.06
CA ASP A 42 2.99 19.29 -10.08
C ASP A 42 4.48 19.37 -10.41
N ARG A 43 4.82 19.35 -11.69
CA ARG A 43 6.21 19.45 -12.12
C ARG A 43 6.34 20.03 -13.50
N ILE A 44 7.49 20.62 -13.75
CA ILE A 44 7.91 21.09 -15.08
C ILE A 44 8.74 19.98 -15.73
N ILE A 45 8.48 19.71 -16.99
CA ILE A 45 9.26 18.82 -17.84
C ILE A 45 9.90 19.68 -18.91
N GLU A 46 11.22 19.73 -18.91
CA GLU A 46 12.01 20.41 -19.93
C GLU A 46 12.55 19.35 -20.91
N TYR A 47 12.32 19.57 -22.21
CA TYR A 47 12.83 18.72 -23.28
C TYR A 47 14.15 19.29 -23.82
N GLU A 48 15.00 18.43 -24.37
CA GLU A 48 16.29 18.81 -24.96
C GLU A 48 16.16 19.85 -26.08
N ASP A 49 15.02 19.91 -26.74
CA ASP A 49 14.72 20.90 -27.79
C ASP A 49 14.21 22.24 -27.23
N GLY A 50 14.26 22.44 -25.90
CA GLY A 50 13.86 23.66 -25.21
C GLY A 50 12.36 23.78 -24.96
N ARG A 51 11.53 22.80 -25.33
CA ARG A 51 10.11 22.81 -24.98
C ARG A 51 9.93 22.58 -23.49
N ILE A 52 9.00 23.34 -22.91
CA ILE A 52 8.60 23.23 -21.51
C ILE A 52 7.16 22.74 -21.43
N TYR A 53 6.94 21.70 -20.64
CA TYR A 53 5.60 21.16 -20.39
C TYR A 53 5.31 21.17 -18.88
N TYR A 54 4.19 21.79 -18.49
CA TYR A 54 3.71 21.75 -17.11
C TYR A 54 2.80 20.54 -16.94
N MET A 55 3.24 19.59 -16.11
CA MET A 55 2.44 18.42 -15.74
C MET A 55 1.76 18.69 -14.41
N LYS A 56 0.42 18.79 -14.45
CA LYS A 56 -0.38 18.92 -13.24
C LYS A 56 -0.43 17.58 -12.52
N GLY A 57 -0.14 17.59 -11.22
CA GLY A 57 -0.30 16.44 -10.33
C GLY A 57 -1.76 16.15 -10.02
N GLY A 58 -2.00 15.08 -9.30
CA GLY A 58 -3.34 14.69 -8.86
C GLY A 58 -3.39 13.27 -8.33
N MET A 59 -4.55 12.87 -7.83
CA MET A 59 -4.78 11.51 -7.33
C MET A 59 -4.69 10.50 -8.45
N MET A 60 -3.93 9.43 -8.22
CA MET A 60 -3.75 8.36 -9.20
C MET A 60 -4.80 7.26 -9.00
N LYS A 61 -5.30 6.74 -10.12
CA LYS A 61 -6.18 5.55 -10.12
C LYS A 61 -5.33 4.29 -10.03
N THR A 62 -5.77 3.36 -9.20
CA THR A 62 -5.19 2.02 -9.07
C THR A 62 -6.02 0.98 -9.80
N THR A 63 -5.43 -0.15 -10.11
CA THR A 63 -6.09 -1.34 -10.68
C THR A 63 -5.69 -2.56 -9.86
N ILE A 64 -6.56 -3.55 -9.81
CA ILE A 64 -6.23 -4.83 -9.16
C ILE A 64 -5.46 -5.70 -10.16
N ASN A 65 -4.28 -6.15 -9.77
CA ASN A 65 -3.49 -7.07 -10.59
C ASN A 65 -3.97 -8.53 -10.45
N ASN A 66 -3.41 -9.45 -11.25
CA ASN A 66 -3.77 -10.87 -11.25
C ASN A 66 -3.51 -11.60 -9.92
N LYS A 67 -2.75 -10.99 -9.00
CA LYS A 67 -2.49 -11.51 -7.65
C LYS A 67 -3.42 -10.88 -6.59
N GLY A 68 -4.38 -10.05 -7.00
CA GLY A 68 -5.34 -9.40 -6.10
C GLY A 68 -4.80 -8.16 -5.37
N TYR A 69 -3.65 -7.62 -5.75
CA TYR A 69 -3.08 -6.40 -5.14
C TYR A 69 -3.43 -5.17 -5.96
N GLU A 70 -3.69 -4.06 -5.27
CA GLU A 70 -3.74 -2.75 -5.93
C GLU A 70 -2.38 -2.38 -6.50
N SER A 71 -2.38 -1.99 -7.77
CA SER A 71 -1.20 -1.62 -8.52
C SER A 71 -1.46 -0.41 -9.42
N LEU A 72 -0.39 0.29 -9.76
CA LEU A 72 -0.42 1.43 -10.68
C LEU A 72 0.91 1.53 -11.43
N ARG A 73 0.90 2.36 -12.45
CA ARG A 73 2.08 2.64 -13.27
C ARG A 73 2.62 4.04 -12.98
N LEU A 74 3.86 4.11 -12.52
CA LEU A 74 4.62 5.34 -12.34
C LEU A 74 5.51 5.57 -13.56
N SER A 75 5.80 6.83 -13.88
CA SER A 75 6.70 7.21 -14.96
C SER A 75 7.77 8.18 -14.45
N LYS A 76 9.04 7.91 -14.75
CA LYS A 76 10.16 8.79 -14.47
C LYS A 76 11.20 8.64 -15.59
N ASN A 77 11.72 9.74 -16.11
CA ASN A 77 12.75 9.75 -17.16
C ASN A 77 12.38 8.84 -18.36
N HIS A 78 11.18 9.05 -18.92
CA HIS A 78 10.60 8.29 -20.03
C HIS A 78 10.43 6.78 -19.79
N THR A 79 10.73 6.28 -18.59
CA THR A 79 10.59 4.86 -18.21
C THR A 79 9.33 4.66 -17.37
N ARG A 80 8.65 3.55 -17.59
CA ARG A 80 7.42 3.16 -16.89
C ARG A 80 7.69 2.03 -15.91
N TYR A 81 7.18 2.16 -14.69
CA TYR A 81 7.37 1.22 -13.58
C TYR A 81 6.02 0.76 -13.05
N ASN A 82 5.75 -0.54 -13.12
CA ASN A 82 4.60 -1.11 -12.45
C ASN A 82 4.92 -1.29 -10.96
N LYS A 83 4.12 -0.71 -10.09
CA LYS A 83 4.32 -0.75 -8.63
C LYS A 83 3.03 -1.19 -7.95
N THR A 84 3.15 -1.88 -6.83
CA THR A 84 2.03 -2.21 -5.96
C THR A 84 1.91 -1.20 -4.84
N VAL A 85 0.68 -0.80 -4.49
CA VAL A 85 0.43 0.26 -3.51
C VAL A 85 1.01 -0.09 -2.14
N HIS A 86 0.79 -1.32 -1.63
CA HIS A 86 1.32 -1.74 -0.34
C HIS A 86 2.85 -1.59 -0.24
N ARG A 87 3.58 -1.85 -1.35
CA ARG A 87 5.04 -1.68 -1.37
C ARG A 87 5.43 -0.21 -1.29
N LEU A 88 4.76 0.66 -2.04
CA LEU A 88 5.01 2.10 -1.97
C LEU A 88 4.76 2.64 -0.55
N VAL A 89 3.67 2.20 0.09
CA VAL A 89 3.34 2.63 1.46
C VAL A 89 4.41 2.19 2.45
N ILE A 90 4.73 0.90 2.48
CA ILE A 90 5.61 0.37 3.52
C ILE A 90 7.04 0.90 3.35
N GLU A 91 7.55 1.02 2.11
CA GLU A 91 8.87 1.58 1.81
C GLU A 91 8.98 3.05 2.26
N ALA A 92 7.92 3.83 2.11
CA ALA A 92 7.91 5.23 2.52
C ALA A 92 7.80 5.44 4.04
N PHE A 93 7.12 4.53 4.75
CA PHE A 93 6.75 4.76 6.16
C PHE A 93 7.45 3.86 7.18
N ILE A 94 7.85 2.64 6.82
CA ILE A 94 8.47 1.67 7.74
C ILE A 94 9.86 1.28 7.25
N PRO A 95 10.93 1.68 7.96
CA PRO A 95 12.28 1.22 7.64
C PRO A 95 12.38 -0.31 7.70
N ASN A 96 13.13 -0.91 6.78
CA ASN A 96 13.38 -2.33 6.70
C ASN A 96 14.82 -2.64 7.12
N PHE A 97 15.12 -2.52 8.40
CA PHE A 97 16.48 -2.72 8.93
C PHE A 97 16.97 -4.17 8.78
N ASP A 98 16.06 -5.13 8.81
CA ASP A 98 16.38 -6.57 8.71
C ASP A 98 16.38 -7.06 7.25
N ASN A 99 16.21 -6.19 6.27
CA ASN A 99 16.13 -6.53 4.83
C ASN A 99 15.12 -7.66 4.54
N LYS A 100 13.99 -7.67 5.22
CA LYS A 100 12.92 -8.67 5.01
C LYS A 100 12.32 -8.52 3.61
N PRO A 101 12.22 -9.59 2.81
CA PRO A 101 11.87 -9.50 1.39
C PRO A 101 10.37 -9.33 1.12
N CYS A 102 9.51 -9.77 2.04
CA CYS A 102 8.07 -9.84 1.85
C CYS A 102 7.32 -8.78 2.65
N ILE A 103 6.10 -8.49 2.19
CA ILE A 103 5.13 -7.63 2.87
C ILE A 103 3.88 -8.46 3.12
N ASP A 104 3.40 -8.41 4.36
CA ASP A 104 2.18 -9.08 4.77
C ASP A 104 1.09 -8.07 5.11
N HIS A 105 -0.16 -8.39 4.73
CA HIS A 105 -1.35 -7.69 5.14
C HIS A 105 -1.91 -8.36 6.40
N ILE A 106 -1.77 -7.71 7.55
CA ILE A 106 -2.08 -8.29 8.87
C ILE A 106 -3.51 -8.85 8.95
N ASN A 107 -4.46 -8.20 8.29
CA ASN A 107 -5.87 -8.65 8.23
C ASN A 107 -6.17 -9.60 7.06
N GLY A 108 -5.19 -9.98 6.25
CA GLY A 108 -5.36 -10.82 5.06
C GLY A 108 -6.03 -10.15 3.85
N ILE A 109 -6.44 -8.86 3.95
CA ILE A 109 -7.10 -8.14 2.87
C ILE A 109 -6.06 -7.42 2.01
N ARG A 110 -5.77 -7.96 0.81
CA ARG A 110 -4.71 -7.48 -0.11
C ARG A 110 -4.92 -6.07 -0.66
N THR A 111 -6.10 -5.51 -0.50
CA THR A 111 -6.44 -4.14 -0.91
C THR A 111 -6.46 -3.14 0.25
N ASP A 112 -6.30 -3.59 1.49
CA ASP A 112 -6.19 -2.72 2.65
C ASP A 112 -4.73 -2.28 2.86
N ASN A 113 -4.32 -1.27 2.10
CA ASN A 113 -2.96 -0.77 2.04
C ASN A 113 -2.64 0.30 3.11
N ARG A 114 -3.47 0.44 4.14
CA ARG A 114 -3.16 1.33 5.26
C ARG A 114 -1.90 0.85 6.00
N ILE A 115 -1.03 1.78 6.37
CA ILE A 115 0.25 1.45 7.00
C ILE A 115 0.12 0.60 8.26
N GLN A 116 -0.97 0.77 9.04
CA GLN A 116 -1.24 -0.02 10.25
C GLN A 116 -1.51 -1.50 9.96
N ASN A 117 -1.86 -1.82 8.72
CA ASN A 117 -2.17 -3.17 8.25
C ASN A 117 -0.99 -3.84 7.54
N LEU A 118 0.15 -3.16 7.40
CA LEU A 118 1.31 -3.66 6.66
C LEU A 118 2.48 -3.94 7.61
N ARG A 119 3.21 -5.03 7.34
CA ARG A 119 4.45 -5.36 8.04
C ARG A 119 5.45 -6.03 7.11
N TRP A 120 6.74 -5.82 7.37
CA TRP A 120 7.81 -6.56 6.74
C TRP A 120 7.91 -7.95 7.34
N VAL A 121 8.03 -8.98 6.50
CA VAL A 121 8.13 -10.38 6.90
C VAL A 121 9.17 -11.13 6.07
N THR A 122 9.71 -12.21 6.63
CA THR A 122 10.51 -13.20 5.89
C THR A 122 9.61 -14.09 5.05
N TYR A 123 10.18 -14.85 4.13
CA TYR A 123 9.44 -15.86 3.35
C TYR A 123 8.74 -16.89 4.26
N LYS A 124 9.43 -17.35 5.32
CA LYS A 124 8.90 -18.33 6.27
C LYS A 124 7.70 -17.76 7.05
N GLU A 125 7.82 -16.54 7.55
CA GLU A 125 6.72 -15.87 8.24
C GLU A 125 5.52 -15.68 7.33
N ASN A 126 5.74 -15.28 6.07
CA ASN A 126 4.67 -15.06 5.10
C ASN A 126 3.90 -16.35 4.78
N MET A 127 4.61 -17.46 4.55
CA MET A 127 4.00 -18.77 4.31
C MET A 127 3.17 -19.26 5.51
N ASN A 128 3.67 -19.07 6.74
CA ASN A 128 2.93 -19.46 7.94
C ASN A 128 1.63 -18.66 8.10
N ASN A 129 1.65 -17.37 7.77
CA ASN A 129 0.46 -16.53 7.85
C ASN A 129 -0.61 -16.95 6.83
N GLU A 130 -0.23 -17.32 5.62
CA GLU A 130 -1.17 -17.86 4.63
C GLU A 130 -1.82 -19.16 5.11
N VAL A 131 -1.05 -20.07 5.70
CA VAL A 131 -1.58 -21.34 6.25
C VAL A 131 -2.59 -21.08 7.37
N ILE A 132 -2.29 -20.16 8.29
CA ILE A 132 -3.21 -19.82 9.38
C ILE A 132 -4.49 -19.16 8.84
N TYR A 133 -4.39 -18.27 7.87
CA TYR A 133 -5.53 -17.62 7.25
C TYR A 133 -6.46 -18.62 6.55
N TYR A 134 -5.91 -19.54 5.76
CA TYR A 134 -6.68 -20.59 5.10
C TYR A 134 -7.30 -21.57 6.11
N SER A 135 -6.58 -21.98 7.14
CA SER A 135 -7.11 -22.89 8.16
C SER A 135 -8.28 -22.27 8.93
N GLN A 136 -8.20 -21.01 9.28
CA GLN A 136 -9.30 -20.28 9.95
C GLN A 136 -10.52 -20.10 9.03
N HIS A 137 -10.31 -19.81 7.74
CA HIS A 137 -11.42 -19.68 6.79
C HIS A 137 -12.12 -21.02 6.53
N TYR A 138 -11.39 -22.10 6.38
CA TYR A 138 -11.99 -23.44 6.23
C TYR A 138 -12.75 -23.86 7.48
N PHE A 139 -12.25 -23.52 8.67
CA PHE A 139 -12.95 -23.80 9.92
C PHE A 139 -14.28 -23.04 10.02
N ILE A 140 -14.30 -21.76 9.68
CA ILE A 140 -15.51 -20.93 9.67
C ILE A 140 -16.53 -21.48 8.67
N LEU A 141 -16.11 -21.82 7.44
CA LEU A 141 -17.00 -22.39 6.42
C LEU A 141 -17.58 -23.74 6.86
N SER A 142 -16.78 -24.60 7.50
CA SER A 142 -17.26 -25.89 8.00
C SER A 142 -18.29 -25.75 9.12
N VAL A 143 -18.11 -24.80 10.03
CA VAL A 143 -19.08 -24.50 11.09
C VAL A 143 -20.40 -23.95 10.51
N TYR A 144 -20.33 -23.06 9.50
CA TYR A 144 -21.54 -22.55 8.84
C TYR A 144 -22.32 -23.65 8.11
N THR A 145 -21.63 -24.62 7.49
CA THR A 145 -22.29 -25.73 6.80
C THR A 145 -22.99 -26.65 7.79
N ILE A 146 -22.45 -26.89 8.96
CA ILE A 146 -23.05 -27.72 10.01
C ILE A 146 -24.29 -27.02 10.63
N VAL A 147 -24.26 -25.70 10.79
CA VAL A 147 -25.39 -24.93 11.36
C VAL A 147 -26.57 -24.83 10.39
N LEU A 148 -26.34 -24.89 9.08
CA LEU A 148 -27.42 -24.84 8.08
C LEU A 148 -28.01 -26.21 7.68
N SER A 149 -27.39 -27.31 8.14
CA SER A 149 -27.82 -28.69 7.87
C SER A 149 -28.50 -29.41 9.08
N GLY A 150 -28.77 -28.61 10.15
CA GLY A 150 -29.42 -29.11 11.38
C GLY A 150 -30.90 -28.69 11.44
#